data_d946971a8c0b5f6f37300fb9a36d420e
#
_entry.id   d946971a8c0b5f6f37300fb9a36d420e
#
_cell.length_a   1.000
_cell.length_b   1.000
_cell.length_c   1.000
_cell.angle_alpha   90.00
_cell.angle_beta   90.00
_cell.angle_gamma   90.00
#
_symmetry.space_group_name_H-M   'P 1'
#
loop_
_entity.id
_entity.type
_entity.pdbx_description
1 polymer ?
#
loop_
_entity_poly.entity_id
_entity_poly.type
_entity_poly.pdbx_seq_one_letter_code
_entity_poly.pdbx_strand_id
1 'polypeptide(L)'
;MKYFEKCTVLKVEYRNTSYYGNNSYYLNFLNSVGHFERGYTSPNASCGYTIQNYKYAEGKPIFLDYHYTKGGKCIIDSIKHNSPDEAEKYAETLGK
;
A
#
# COMPACT_ATOMS: atom_id res chain seq x y z
N MET A 1 4.45 -17.96 3.81
CA MET A 1 3.18 -17.38 3.35
C MET A 1 3.10 -15.92 3.75
N LYS A 2 2.78 -15.04 2.78
CA LYS A 2 2.66 -13.62 3.07
C LYS A 2 1.30 -13.33 3.70
N TYR A 3 1.33 -12.49 4.71
CA TYR A 3 0.10 -11.99 5.34
C TYR A 3 -0.21 -10.61 4.80
N PHE A 4 -1.41 -10.46 4.24
CA PHE A 4 -1.87 -9.16 3.74
C PHE A 4 -2.88 -8.57 4.69
N GLU A 5 -2.57 -7.42 5.23
CA GLU A 5 -3.45 -6.70 6.14
C GLU A 5 -4.40 -5.80 5.36
N LYS A 6 -5.67 -5.80 5.74
CA LYS A 6 -6.67 -4.92 5.13
C LYS A 6 -6.48 -3.51 5.69
N CYS A 7 -6.15 -2.58 4.80
CA CYS A 7 -5.94 -1.18 5.15
C CYS A 7 -6.88 -0.29 4.35
N THR A 8 -6.94 1.00 4.69
CA THR A 8 -7.76 1.97 3.97
C THR A 8 -6.86 3.04 3.38
N VAL A 9 -6.98 3.30 2.08
CA VAL A 9 -6.19 4.31 1.39
C VAL A 9 -6.63 5.71 1.86
N LEU A 10 -5.68 6.55 2.26
CA LEU A 10 -5.94 7.95 2.54
C LEU A 10 -5.38 8.84 1.44
N LYS A 11 -4.11 8.67 1.09
CA LYS A 11 -3.47 9.48 0.06
C LYS A 11 -2.23 8.79 -0.48
N VAL A 12 -2.01 8.88 -1.78
CA VAL A 12 -0.78 8.43 -2.43
C VAL A 12 0.01 9.67 -2.85
N GLU A 13 1.28 9.75 -2.41
CA GLU A 13 2.16 10.87 -2.72
C GLU A 13 3.41 10.38 -3.46
N TYR A 14 3.76 11.05 -4.55
CA TYR A 14 5.00 10.76 -5.26
C TYR A 14 6.19 11.21 -4.42
N ARG A 15 7.20 10.36 -4.30
CA ARG A 15 8.40 10.66 -3.55
C ARG A 15 9.56 11.07 -4.49
N ASN A 16 10.02 10.11 -5.29
CA ASN A 16 11.08 10.35 -6.27
C ASN A 16 11.27 9.11 -7.13
N THR A 17 12.12 9.23 -8.15
CA THR A 17 12.56 8.08 -8.92
C THR A 17 13.79 7.50 -8.23
N SER A 18 13.75 6.19 -7.91
CA SER A 18 14.84 5.53 -7.23
C SER A 18 16.08 5.44 -8.13
N TYR A 19 17.22 5.10 -7.51
CA TYR A 19 18.46 4.87 -8.23
C TYR A 19 18.29 3.85 -9.38
N TYR A 20 17.41 2.90 -9.20
CA TYR A 20 17.16 1.84 -10.20
C TYR A 20 16.11 2.22 -11.24
N GLY A 21 15.68 3.48 -11.27
CA GLY A 21 14.70 3.95 -12.22
C GLY A 21 13.24 3.67 -11.86
N ASN A 22 12.98 3.07 -10.71
CA ASN A 22 11.62 2.81 -10.24
C ASN A 22 11.09 4.00 -9.45
N ASN A 23 9.86 4.41 -9.74
CA ASN A 23 9.22 5.48 -8.99
C ASN A 23 8.90 5.02 -7.58
N SER A 24 9.18 5.88 -6.60
CA SER A 24 8.88 5.64 -5.19
C SER A 24 7.75 6.53 -4.75
N TYR A 25 6.89 5.99 -3.90
CA TYR A 25 5.70 6.67 -3.41
C TYR A 25 5.58 6.54 -1.90
N TYR A 26 4.89 7.50 -1.29
CA TYR A 26 4.38 7.38 0.06
C TYR A 26 2.92 6.97 -0.04
N LEU A 27 2.51 6.00 0.77
CA LEU A 27 1.10 5.70 0.94
C LEU A 27 0.72 6.06 2.36
N ASN A 28 -0.19 7.01 2.49
CA ASN A 28 -0.80 7.32 3.77
C ASN A 28 -2.04 6.45 3.89
N PHE A 29 -2.14 5.65 4.93
CA PHE A 29 -3.23 4.70 5.08
C PHE A 29 -3.61 4.50 6.54
N LEU A 30 -4.82 3.99 6.75
CA LEU A 30 -5.24 3.49 8.05
C LEU A 30 -5.02 1.98 8.06
N ASN A 31 -4.35 1.47 9.09
CA ASN A 31 -4.13 0.03 9.20
C ASN A 31 -5.41 -0.69 9.64
N SER A 32 -5.33 -2.01 9.86
CA SER A 32 -6.51 -2.81 10.17
C SER A 32 -7.18 -2.46 11.51
N VAL A 33 -6.46 -1.78 12.40
CA VAL A 33 -7.03 -1.32 13.68
C VAL A 33 -7.37 0.17 13.66
N GLY A 34 -7.28 0.82 12.50
CA GLY A 34 -7.70 2.21 12.33
C GLY A 34 -6.64 3.26 12.67
N HIS A 35 -5.39 2.85 12.85
CA HIS A 35 -4.30 3.80 13.12
C HIS A 35 -3.70 4.31 11.83
N PHE A 36 -3.33 5.60 11.81
CA PHE A 36 -2.66 6.23 10.67
C PHE A 36 -1.24 5.69 10.52
N GLU A 37 -0.89 5.34 9.29
CA GLU A 37 0.45 4.90 8.93
C GLU A 37 0.88 5.58 7.65
N ARG A 38 2.17 5.86 7.53
CA ARG A 38 2.76 6.35 6.28
C ARG A 38 3.79 5.35 5.82
N GLY A 39 3.45 4.61 4.77
CA GLY A 39 4.32 3.58 4.22
C GLY A 39 5.11 4.07 3.01
N TYR A 40 6.31 3.54 2.84
CA TYR A 40 7.19 3.82 1.71
C TYR A 40 7.24 2.58 0.83
N THR A 41 7.07 2.75 -0.48
CA THR A 41 7.21 1.60 -1.39
C THR A 41 8.67 1.17 -1.42
N SER A 42 8.88 -0.16 -1.42
CA SER A 42 10.24 -0.70 -1.52
C SER A 42 10.84 -0.37 -2.88
N PRO A 43 12.10 0.14 -2.93
CA PRO A 43 12.72 0.51 -4.20
C PRO A 43 12.99 -0.68 -5.13
N ASN A 44 13.02 -1.89 -4.57
CA ASN A 44 13.30 -3.10 -5.33
C ASN A 44 12.05 -3.89 -5.69
N ALA A 45 10.88 -3.38 -5.34
CA ALA A 45 9.62 -4.08 -5.60
C ALA A 45 8.79 -3.33 -6.64
N SER A 46 7.89 -4.05 -7.30
CA SER A 46 6.99 -3.47 -8.29
C SER A 46 5.84 -2.67 -7.65
N CYS A 47 5.84 -2.54 -6.33
CA CYS A 47 4.81 -1.79 -5.59
C CYS A 47 4.63 -0.37 -6.12
N GLY A 48 5.71 0.27 -6.58
CA GLY A 48 5.64 1.63 -7.11
C GLY A 48 4.71 1.77 -8.29
N TYR A 49 4.62 0.74 -9.12
CA TYR A 49 3.71 0.75 -10.25
C TYR A 49 2.28 0.45 -9.82
N THR A 50 2.12 -0.49 -8.92
CA THR A 50 0.80 -0.88 -8.42
C THR A 50 0.15 0.24 -7.61
N ILE A 51 0.92 0.93 -6.77
CA ILE A 51 0.40 1.99 -5.92
C ILE A 51 -0.17 3.16 -6.72
N GLN A 52 0.34 3.39 -7.93
CA GLN A 52 -0.18 4.45 -8.81
C GLN A 52 -1.66 4.25 -9.11
N ASN A 53 -2.09 2.99 -9.19
CA ASN A 53 -3.49 2.66 -9.49
C ASN A 53 -4.42 3.04 -8.34
N TYR A 54 -3.86 3.30 -7.16
CA TYR A 54 -4.63 3.69 -5.96
C TYR A 54 -4.63 5.20 -5.73
N LYS A 55 -4.07 5.98 -6.65
CA LYS A 55 -3.91 7.43 -6.49
C LYS A 55 -5.23 8.15 -6.21
N TYR A 56 -6.31 7.70 -6.80
CA TYR A 56 -7.62 8.30 -6.62
C TYR A 56 -8.57 7.40 -5.84
N ALA A 57 -8.02 6.51 -5.02
CA ALA A 57 -8.80 5.50 -4.30
C ALA A 57 -8.97 5.85 -2.82
N GLU A 58 -9.01 7.13 -2.47
CA GLU A 58 -9.21 7.57 -1.09
C GLU A 58 -10.46 6.94 -0.50
N GLY A 59 -10.30 6.35 0.68
CA GLY A 59 -11.40 5.67 1.37
C GLY A 59 -11.63 4.23 0.94
N LYS A 60 -10.90 3.75 -0.07
CA LYS A 60 -11.06 2.38 -0.55
C LYS A 60 -10.09 1.43 0.13
N PRO A 61 -10.44 0.13 0.19
CA PRO A 61 -9.54 -0.84 0.82
C PRO A 61 -8.32 -1.13 -0.04
N ILE A 62 -7.21 -1.46 0.64
CA ILE A 62 -5.98 -1.93 0.01
C ILE A 62 -5.39 -3.01 0.92
N PHE A 63 -4.91 -4.09 0.33
CA PHE A 63 -4.34 -5.21 1.10
C PHE A 63 -2.82 -5.17 0.94
N LEU A 64 -2.14 -4.92 2.06
CA LEU A 64 -0.70 -4.67 2.09
C LEU A 64 0.05 -5.69 2.93
N ASP A 65 1.26 -6.00 2.48
CA ASP A 65 2.28 -6.67 3.29
C ASP A 65 3.36 -5.62 3.55
N TYR A 66 3.61 -5.31 4.81
CA TYR A 66 4.58 -4.26 5.17
C TYR A 66 5.29 -4.62 6.48
N HIS A 67 6.42 -3.96 6.71
CA HIS A 67 7.17 -4.15 7.95
C HIS A 67 7.77 -2.82 8.41
N TYR A 68 8.24 -2.81 9.66
CA TYR A 68 8.93 -1.65 10.22
C TYR A 68 10.42 -1.92 10.29
N THR A 69 11.23 -0.92 9.89
CA THR A 69 12.68 -1.00 10.05
C THR A 69 13.06 -0.73 11.51
N LYS A 70 14.33 -0.90 11.84
CA LYS A 70 14.83 -0.59 13.19
C LYS A 70 14.56 0.85 13.60
N GLY A 71 14.55 1.76 12.63
CA GLY A 71 14.25 3.18 12.88
C GLY A 71 12.77 3.50 12.98
N GLY A 72 11.89 2.50 12.87
CA GLY A 72 10.45 2.70 12.93
C GLY A 72 9.81 3.12 11.60
N LYS A 73 10.55 3.02 10.50
CA LYS A 73 10.06 3.37 9.17
C LYS A 73 9.22 2.22 8.62
N CYS A 74 8.01 2.54 8.15
CA CYS A 74 7.11 1.55 7.55
C CYS A 74 7.47 1.34 6.07
N ILE A 75 7.79 0.12 5.68
CA ILE A 75 8.14 -0.24 4.31
C ILE A 75 7.08 -1.16 3.75
N ILE A 76 6.49 -0.79 2.62
CA ILE A 76 5.49 -1.62 1.94
C ILE A 76 6.23 -2.61 1.05
N ASP A 77 6.09 -3.90 1.37
CA ASP A 77 6.76 -4.97 0.66
C ASP A 77 5.99 -5.44 -0.56
N SER A 78 4.68 -5.53 -0.45
CA SER A 78 3.84 -5.92 -1.58
C SER A 78 2.40 -5.49 -1.39
N ILE A 79 1.69 -5.42 -2.52
CA ILE A 79 0.27 -5.05 -2.57
C ILE A 79 -0.43 -6.23 -3.25
N LYS A 80 -1.49 -6.74 -2.62
CA LYS A 80 -2.14 -7.97 -3.08
C LYS A 80 -2.88 -7.80 -4.42
N HIS A 81 -3.54 -6.66 -4.62
CA HIS A 81 -4.36 -6.44 -5.82
C HIS A 81 -3.80 -5.29 -6.65
N ASN A 82 -3.89 -5.43 -7.98
CA ASN A 82 -3.37 -4.43 -8.91
C ASN A 82 -4.25 -3.19 -9.04
N SER A 83 -5.50 -3.27 -8.59
CA SER A 83 -6.41 -2.13 -8.69
C SER A 83 -7.32 -2.02 -7.48
N PRO A 84 -7.83 -0.79 -7.21
CA PRO A 84 -8.79 -0.60 -6.13
C PRO A 84 -10.07 -1.42 -6.30
N ASP A 85 -10.52 -1.61 -7.53
CA ASP A 85 -11.74 -2.38 -7.81
C ASP A 85 -11.59 -3.84 -7.38
N GLU A 86 -10.43 -4.44 -7.66
CA GLU A 86 -10.15 -5.81 -7.25
C GLU A 86 -10.09 -5.92 -5.73
N ALA A 87 -9.44 -4.96 -5.07
CA ALA A 87 -9.34 -4.93 -3.62
C ALA A 87 -10.72 -4.78 -2.98
N GLU A 88 -11.56 -3.93 -3.54
CA GLU A 88 -12.92 -3.70 -3.04
C GLU A 88 -13.78 -4.95 -3.15
N LYS A 89 -13.70 -5.64 -4.29
CA LYS A 89 -14.44 -6.90 -4.48
C LYS A 89 -14.00 -7.96 -3.48
N TYR A 90 -12.70 -8.07 -3.26
CA TYR A 90 -12.16 -9.02 -2.30
C TYR A 90 -12.63 -8.68 -0.88
N ALA A 91 -12.62 -7.39 -0.52
CA ALA A 91 -13.06 -6.94 0.79
C ALA A 91 -14.53 -7.28 1.03
N GLU A 92 -15.37 -7.15 0.01
CA GLU A 92 -16.79 -7.49 0.11
C GLU A 92 -16.98 -8.98 0.43
N THR A 93 -16.14 -9.86 -0.13
CA THR A 93 -16.24 -11.29 0.16
C THR A 93 -15.84 -11.61 1.60
N LEU A 94 -14.93 -10.83 2.18
CA LEU A 94 -14.49 -11.01 3.56
C LEU A 94 -15.55 -10.56 4.58
N GLY A 95 -16.41 -9.66 4.16
CA GLY A 95 -17.45 -9.11 5.05
C GLY A 95 -18.67 -9.99 5.19
N LYS A 96 -18.69 -11.12 4.55
CA LYS A 96 -19.85 -12.03 4.58
C LYS A 96 -19.66 -13.21 5.49
#